data_52702f34e019a5c0e9b69b23d29636f8
#
_entry.id   52702f34e019a5c0e9b69b23d29636f8
#
_cell.length_a   1.000
_cell.length_b   1.000
_cell.length_c   1.000
_cell.angle_alpha   90.00
_cell.angle_beta   90.00
_cell.angle_gamma   90.00
#
_symmetry.space_group_name_H-M   'P 1'
#
loop_
_entity.id
_entity.type
_entity.pdbx_description
1 polymer ?
#
loop_
_entity_poly.entity_id
_entity_poly.type
_entity_poly.pdbx_seq_one_letter_code
_entity_poly.pdbx_strand_id
1 'polypeptide(L)'
;GETLPYRTRSSELCYAPEQLDAGAFRDAFALCFSSACLLDSPARLTHLKAIAAARDVGTFVCYAPRMTESAPFWPDAASLRETARAFFPQADVLLLKSSDLFPLFGSHELRTALFALFSGHVQLIFYSDSENIHLFTRSVLLSAAKNDLTEAELLYRLCRLNTWPDKLAGLRESTLRKLLF
;
A
#
# COMPACT_ATOMS: atom_id res chain seq x y z
N GLY A 1 -18.89 -14.13 -22.23
CA GLY A 1 -19.56 -12.98 -21.66
C GLY A 1 -18.67 -12.39 -20.59
N GLU A 2 -18.27 -11.13 -20.73
CA GLU A 2 -17.53 -10.40 -19.69
C GLU A 2 -18.46 -10.24 -18.50
N THR A 3 -18.09 -10.84 -17.39
CA THR A 3 -18.76 -10.60 -16.11
C THR A 3 -18.22 -9.29 -15.59
N LEU A 4 -18.92 -8.18 -15.83
CA LEU A 4 -18.59 -6.91 -15.17
C LEU A 4 -18.80 -7.09 -13.66
N PRO A 5 -17.77 -6.80 -12.84
CA PRO A 5 -17.91 -6.91 -11.41
C PRO A 5 -18.93 -5.86 -10.92
N TYR A 6 -20.08 -6.33 -10.48
CA TYR A 6 -21.15 -5.46 -10.00
C TYR A 6 -20.87 -5.07 -8.55
N ARG A 7 -20.19 -3.93 -8.35
CA ARG A 7 -19.89 -3.39 -7.02
C ARG A 7 -20.80 -2.25 -6.57
N THR A 8 -21.72 -1.81 -7.42
CA THR A 8 -22.65 -0.74 -7.07
C THR A 8 -23.53 -1.18 -5.90
N ARG A 9 -23.42 -0.53 -4.74
CA ARG A 9 -24.13 -0.85 -3.49
C ARG A 9 -23.74 -2.19 -2.83
N SER A 10 -22.52 -2.68 -3.04
CA SER A 10 -22.02 -3.76 -2.21
C SER A 10 -21.90 -3.28 -0.74
N SER A 11 -22.09 -4.18 0.21
CA SER A 11 -22.01 -3.85 1.65
C SER A 11 -20.68 -3.20 2.03
N GLU A 12 -19.59 -3.61 1.38
CA GLU A 12 -18.25 -3.06 1.59
C GLU A 12 -18.13 -1.58 1.19
N LEU A 13 -18.83 -1.13 0.14
CA LEU A 13 -18.83 0.28 -0.28
C LEU A 13 -19.78 1.14 0.56
N CYS A 14 -20.75 0.52 1.24
CA CYS A 14 -21.71 1.19 2.11
C CYS A 14 -21.22 1.32 3.55
N TYR A 15 -20.03 0.79 3.88
CA TYR A 15 -19.49 0.86 5.23
C TYR A 15 -19.17 2.31 5.61
N ALA A 16 -19.96 2.87 6.51
CA ALA A 16 -19.89 4.27 6.88
C ALA A 16 -18.88 4.53 8.01
N PRO A 17 -18.30 5.75 8.08
CA PRO A 17 -17.31 6.09 9.11
C PRO A 17 -17.78 5.88 10.56
N GLU A 18 -19.08 5.99 10.81
CA GLU A 18 -19.68 5.79 12.14
C GLU A 18 -19.64 4.34 12.61
N GLN A 19 -19.54 3.40 11.67
CA GLN A 19 -19.49 1.97 11.94
C GLN A 19 -18.07 1.49 12.28
N LEU A 20 -17.05 2.35 12.04
CA LEU A 20 -15.66 1.99 12.29
C LEU A 20 -15.38 1.90 13.80
N ASP A 21 -14.96 0.73 14.25
CA ASP A 21 -14.37 0.57 15.57
C ASP A 21 -12.88 0.96 15.54
N ALA A 22 -12.58 2.18 15.99
CA ALA A 22 -11.19 2.65 16.08
C ALA A 22 -10.37 1.90 17.13
N GLY A 23 -11.01 1.22 18.08
CA GLY A 23 -10.32 0.39 19.09
C GLY A 23 -9.61 -0.82 18.50
N ALA A 24 -10.11 -1.33 17.37
CA ALA A 24 -9.52 -2.48 16.68
C ALA A 24 -8.07 -2.26 16.23
N PHE A 25 -7.64 -1.00 16.05
CA PHE A 25 -6.27 -0.69 15.62
C PHE A 25 -5.22 -0.82 16.73
N ARG A 26 -5.62 -0.83 18.01
CA ARG A 26 -4.66 -0.90 19.13
C ARG A 26 -3.85 -2.19 19.13
N ASP A 27 -4.47 -3.28 18.72
CA ASP A 27 -3.84 -4.60 18.67
C ASP A 27 -3.45 -5.00 17.24
N ALA A 28 -3.70 -4.13 16.26
CA ALA A 28 -3.37 -4.38 14.87
C ALA A 28 -1.94 -3.92 14.57
N PHE A 29 -1.16 -4.75 13.88
CA PHE A 29 0.17 -4.37 13.41
C PHE A 29 0.10 -3.44 12.19
N ALA A 30 -0.80 -3.72 11.25
CA ALA A 30 -0.93 -2.96 10.01
C ALA A 30 -2.39 -2.83 9.54
N LEU A 31 -2.72 -1.67 9.03
CA LEU A 31 -3.90 -1.41 8.20
C LEU A 31 -3.48 -1.51 6.74
N CYS A 32 -4.02 -2.48 6.00
CA CYS A 32 -3.73 -2.67 4.58
C CYS A 32 -4.96 -2.34 3.74
N PHE A 33 -4.79 -1.58 2.66
CA PHE A 33 -5.87 -1.25 1.73
C PHE A 33 -5.36 -1.08 0.31
N SER A 34 -6.29 -1.06 -0.66
CA SER A 34 -6.00 -0.90 -2.09
C SER A 34 -6.87 0.19 -2.73
N SER A 35 -6.56 0.56 -3.98
CA SER A 35 -7.36 1.53 -4.71
C SER A 35 -8.81 1.08 -4.95
N ALA A 36 -9.10 -0.21 -4.95
CA ALA A 36 -10.46 -0.72 -5.06
C ALA A 36 -11.38 -0.25 -3.90
N CYS A 37 -10.80 0.06 -2.74
CA CYS A 37 -11.52 0.56 -1.57
C CYS A 37 -11.70 2.09 -1.57
N LEU A 38 -11.10 2.80 -2.52
CA LEU A 38 -11.05 4.26 -2.55
C LEU A 38 -12.02 4.90 -3.56
N LEU A 39 -12.94 4.11 -4.10
CA LEU A 39 -14.05 4.62 -4.89
C LEU A 39 -14.82 5.71 -4.13
N ASP A 40 -15.41 6.64 -4.86
CA ASP A 40 -16.25 7.69 -4.27
C ASP A 40 -17.51 7.07 -3.67
N SER A 41 -17.44 6.81 -2.37
CA SER A 41 -18.44 6.06 -1.60
C SER A 41 -18.23 6.33 -0.10
N PRO A 42 -19.19 6.00 0.78
CA PRO A 42 -19.00 6.06 2.23
C PRO A 42 -17.73 5.32 2.71
N ALA A 43 -17.40 4.20 2.10
CA ALA A 43 -16.21 3.41 2.44
C ALA A 43 -14.90 4.19 2.26
N ARG A 44 -14.79 5.11 1.28
CA ARG A 44 -13.62 5.99 1.13
C ARG A 44 -13.41 6.87 2.35
N LEU A 45 -14.49 7.47 2.89
CA LEU A 45 -14.43 8.27 4.11
C LEU A 45 -14.07 7.41 5.31
N THR A 46 -14.58 6.18 5.37
CA THR A 46 -14.24 5.20 6.40
C THR A 46 -12.75 4.85 6.35
N HIS A 47 -12.16 4.67 5.16
CA HIS A 47 -10.72 4.43 5.02
C HIS A 47 -9.87 5.63 5.48
N LEU A 48 -10.28 6.86 5.19
CA LEU A 48 -9.60 8.06 5.71
C LEU A 48 -9.64 8.11 7.23
N LYS A 49 -10.79 7.82 7.84
CA LYS A 49 -10.92 7.72 9.30
C LYS A 49 -10.09 6.57 9.88
N ALA A 50 -10.06 5.42 9.21
CA ALA A 50 -9.25 4.27 9.60
C ALA A 50 -7.75 4.59 9.58
N ILE A 51 -7.26 5.29 8.55
CA ILE A 51 -5.87 5.73 8.45
C ILE A 51 -5.50 6.66 9.61
N ALA A 52 -6.37 7.63 9.93
CA ALA A 52 -6.13 8.51 11.07
C ALA A 52 -6.09 7.72 12.39
N ALA A 53 -7.06 6.86 12.64
CA ALA A 53 -7.13 6.04 13.85
C ALA A 53 -5.94 5.06 13.98
N ALA A 54 -5.50 4.47 12.88
CA ALA A 54 -4.33 3.60 12.84
C ALA A 54 -3.05 4.36 13.25
N ARG A 55 -2.87 5.59 12.72
CA ARG A 55 -1.74 6.44 13.06
C ARG A 55 -1.71 6.87 14.51
N ASP A 56 -2.86 7.23 15.06
CA ASP A 56 -2.99 7.68 16.45
C ASP A 56 -2.48 6.63 17.46
N VAL A 57 -2.52 5.36 17.08
CA VAL A 57 -2.05 4.23 17.92
C VAL A 57 -0.73 3.60 17.44
N GLY A 58 -0.11 4.13 16.38
CA GLY A 58 1.16 3.63 15.85
C GLY A 58 1.04 2.36 15.00
N THR A 59 -0.13 2.03 14.50
CA THR A 59 -0.36 0.94 13.54
C THR A 59 0.17 1.34 12.16
N PHE A 60 0.91 0.46 11.48
CA PHE A 60 1.38 0.72 10.11
C PHE A 60 0.23 0.94 9.13
N VAL A 61 0.38 1.93 8.28
CA VAL A 61 -0.51 2.16 7.14
C VAL A 61 0.17 1.63 5.88
N CYS A 62 -0.35 0.53 5.34
CA CYS A 62 0.17 -0.14 4.15
C CYS A 62 -0.79 0.06 2.98
N TYR A 63 -0.28 0.61 1.89
CA TYR A 63 -1.07 0.83 0.69
C TYR A 63 -0.53 0.05 -0.50
N ALA A 64 -1.41 -0.72 -1.13
CA ALA A 64 -1.17 -1.46 -2.36
C ALA A 64 -2.08 -0.91 -3.47
N PRO A 65 -1.61 -0.10 -4.43
CA PRO A 65 -2.46 0.50 -5.47
C PRO A 65 -3.26 -0.53 -6.26
N ARG A 66 -2.63 -1.64 -6.65
CA ARG A 66 -3.32 -2.71 -7.40
C ARG A 66 -4.05 -2.17 -8.61
N MET A 67 -3.35 -1.41 -9.45
CA MET A 67 -3.96 -0.66 -10.55
C MET A 67 -4.75 -1.55 -11.50
N THR A 68 -4.17 -2.68 -11.91
CA THR A 68 -4.83 -3.63 -12.82
C THR A 68 -6.05 -4.27 -12.18
N GLU A 69 -5.93 -4.72 -10.95
CA GLU A 69 -7.00 -5.37 -10.20
C GLU A 69 -8.11 -4.39 -9.79
N SER A 70 -7.77 -3.11 -9.62
CA SER A 70 -8.72 -2.06 -9.24
C SER A 70 -9.46 -1.46 -10.44
N ALA A 71 -8.83 -1.43 -11.62
CA ALA A 71 -9.37 -0.78 -12.82
C ALA A 71 -10.82 -1.17 -13.17
N PRO A 72 -11.25 -2.44 -13.07
CA PRO A 72 -12.62 -2.84 -13.41
C PRO A 72 -13.71 -2.19 -12.55
N PHE A 73 -13.35 -1.63 -11.40
CA PHE A 73 -14.29 -1.00 -10.45
C PHE A 73 -14.40 0.51 -10.63
N TRP A 74 -13.51 1.11 -11.41
CA TRP A 74 -13.40 2.55 -11.58
C TRP A 74 -14.06 3.02 -12.88
N PRO A 75 -14.64 4.23 -12.91
CA PRO A 75 -15.29 4.75 -14.11
C PRO A 75 -14.29 4.96 -15.25
N ASP A 76 -13.04 5.31 -14.94
CA ASP A 76 -11.96 5.52 -15.89
C ASP A 76 -10.58 5.42 -15.25
N ALA A 77 -9.57 5.21 -16.09
CA ALA A 77 -8.19 5.06 -15.65
C ALA A 77 -7.56 6.35 -15.09
N ALA A 78 -8.05 7.53 -15.50
CA ALA A 78 -7.51 8.80 -15.02
C ALA A 78 -7.94 9.06 -13.57
N SER A 79 -9.22 8.86 -13.26
CA SER A 79 -9.76 8.97 -11.90
C SER A 79 -9.10 7.98 -10.94
N LEU A 80 -8.90 6.72 -11.38
CA LEU A 80 -8.17 5.73 -10.61
C LEU A 80 -6.72 6.20 -10.31
N ARG A 81 -6.00 6.66 -11.34
CA ARG A 81 -4.62 7.13 -11.22
C ARG A 81 -4.49 8.31 -10.27
N GLU A 82 -5.34 9.31 -10.43
CA GLU A 82 -5.34 10.51 -9.60
C GLU A 82 -5.58 10.16 -8.14
N THR A 83 -6.61 9.38 -7.87
CA THR A 83 -6.92 8.95 -6.50
C THR A 83 -5.79 8.09 -5.92
N ALA A 84 -5.28 7.11 -6.68
CA ALA A 84 -4.21 6.25 -6.21
C ALA A 84 -2.98 7.08 -5.79
N ARG A 85 -2.58 8.07 -6.61
CA ARG A 85 -1.44 8.94 -6.31
C ARG A 85 -1.69 9.85 -5.11
N ALA A 86 -2.91 10.33 -4.93
CA ALA A 86 -3.27 11.17 -3.79
C ALA A 86 -3.17 10.44 -2.44
N PHE A 87 -3.24 9.10 -2.45
CA PHE A 87 -3.12 8.28 -1.25
C PHE A 87 -1.69 7.84 -0.91
N PHE A 88 -0.71 7.97 -1.81
CA PHE A 88 0.68 7.64 -1.48
C PHE A 88 1.19 8.32 -0.21
N PRO A 89 1.00 9.65 -0.03
CA PRO A 89 1.48 10.33 1.16
C PRO A 89 0.86 9.82 2.46
N GLN A 90 -0.22 9.05 2.37
CA GLN A 90 -0.93 8.50 3.52
C GLN A 90 -0.36 7.15 3.98
N ALA A 91 0.52 6.52 3.23
CA ALA A 91 1.10 5.23 3.57
C ALA A 91 2.45 5.38 4.27
N ASP A 92 2.76 4.46 5.19
CA ASP A 92 4.10 4.25 5.73
C ASP A 92 4.86 3.24 4.85
N VAL A 93 4.13 2.24 4.33
CA VAL A 93 4.64 1.20 3.45
C VAL A 93 3.83 1.16 2.16
N LEU A 94 4.52 1.29 1.01
CA LEU A 94 3.93 1.06 -0.30
C LEU A 94 4.26 -0.35 -0.80
N LEU A 95 3.23 -1.06 -1.27
CA LEU A 95 3.34 -2.42 -1.80
C LEU A 95 3.01 -2.35 -3.30
N LEU A 96 4.04 -2.40 -4.14
CA LEU A 96 3.94 -2.17 -5.59
C LEU A 96 4.31 -3.41 -6.39
N LYS A 97 3.61 -3.61 -7.49
CA LYS A 97 3.98 -4.56 -8.55
C LYS A 97 4.43 -3.82 -9.80
N SER A 98 5.18 -4.49 -10.66
CA SER A 98 5.58 -3.94 -11.96
C SER A 98 4.37 -3.51 -12.82
N SER A 99 3.25 -4.21 -12.71
CA SER A 99 2.00 -3.88 -13.39
C SER A 99 1.38 -2.55 -12.94
N ASP A 100 1.75 -2.02 -11.78
CA ASP A 100 1.25 -0.75 -11.27
C ASP A 100 1.96 0.47 -11.90
N LEU A 101 3.21 0.32 -12.36
CA LEU A 101 4.05 1.46 -12.74
C LEU A 101 3.49 2.23 -13.94
N PHE A 102 3.19 1.54 -15.04
CA PHE A 102 2.72 2.23 -16.24
C PHE A 102 1.37 2.92 -16.02
N PRO A 103 0.35 2.28 -15.41
CA PRO A 103 -0.91 2.95 -15.10
C PRO A 103 -0.73 4.17 -14.19
N LEU A 104 0.22 4.12 -13.24
CA LEU A 104 0.46 5.21 -12.30
C LEU A 104 1.28 6.36 -12.90
N PHE A 105 2.34 6.05 -13.63
CA PHE A 105 3.37 7.03 -14.00
C PHE A 105 3.56 7.22 -15.50
N GLY A 106 2.89 6.42 -16.34
CA GLY A 106 3.11 6.40 -17.80
C GLY A 106 4.47 5.84 -18.21
N SER A 107 5.19 5.20 -17.29
CA SER A 107 6.50 4.60 -17.51
C SER A 107 6.60 3.27 -16.80
N HIS A 108 7.34 2.33 -17.38
CA HIS A 108 7.69 1.07 -16.74
C HIS A 108 8.97 1.18 -15.88
N GLU A 109 9.62 2.32 -15.90
CA GLU A 109 10.87 2.53 -15.18
C GLU A 109 10.60 2.94 -13.73
N LEU A 110 10.89 2.03 -12.80
CA LEU A 110 10.78 2.25 -11.38
C LEU A 110 11.59 3.48 -10.91
N ARG A 111 12.78 3.69 -11.48
CA ARG A 111 13.68 4.80 -11.09
C ARG A 111 13.03 6.18 -11.28
N THR A 112 12.25 6.35 -12.35
CA THR A 112 11.52 7.59 -12.63
C THR A 112 10.40 7.81 -11.59
N ALA A 113 9.78 6.73 -11.11
CA ALA A 113 8.70 6.77 -10.14
C ALA A 113 9.15 7.01 -8.69
N LEU A 114 10.35 6.55 -8.32
CA LEU A 114 10.81 6.52 -6.92
C LEU A 114 10.74 7.86 -6.20
N PHE A 115 11.11 8.96 -6.88
CA PHE A 115 11.05 10.30 -6.28
C PHE A 115 9.62 10.71 -5.91
N ALA A 116 8.64 10.36 -6.74
CA ALA A 116 7.24 10.67 -6.48
C ALA A 116 6.64 9.77 -5.38
N LEU A 117 7.19 8.57 -5.21
CA LEU A 117 6.70 7.58 -4.26
C LEU A 117 7.11 7.90 -2.81
N PHE A 118 8.31 8.47 -2.57
CA PHE A 118 8.75 8.87 -1.24
C PHE A 118 8.19 10.24 -0.84
N SER A 119 6.87 10.37 -0.89
CA SER A 119 6.13 11.56 -0.45
C SER A 119 5.43 11.32 0.90
N GLY A 120 5.21 12.39 1.65
CA GLY A 120 4.48 12.31 2.93
C GLY A 120 5.12 11.34 3.93
N HIS A 121 4.36 10.37 4.37
CA HIS A 121 4.75 9.40 5.39
C HIS A 121 5.52 8.19 4.87
N VAL A 122 5.66 8.01 3.55
CA VAL A 122 6.29 6.81 2.98
C VAL A 122 7.73 6.64 3.47
N GLN A 123 7.99 5.51 4.12
CA GLN A 123 9.27 5.13 4.68
C GLN A 123 9.87 3.90 4.00
N LEU A 124 9.01 2.98 3.55
CA LEU A 124 9.42 1.73 2.92
C LEU A 124 8.58 1.47 1.67
N ILE A 125 9.24 1.08 0.59
CA ILE A 125 8.60 0.61 -0.62
C ILE A 125 9.04 -0.84 -0.86
N PHE A 126 8.07 -1.73 -0.92
CA PHE A 126 8.24 -3.09 -1.44
C PHE A 126 7.78 -3.09 -2.89
N TYR A 127 8.65 -3.47 -3.78
CA TYR A 127 8.35 -3.58 -5.20
C TYR A 127 8.70 -4.98 -5.70
N SER A 128 7.81 -5.60 -6.46
CA SER A 128 8.06 -6.89 -7.09
C SER A 128 7.81 -6.84 -8.60
N ASP A 129 8.73 -7.42 -9.36
CA ASP A 129 8.57 -7.68 -10.78
C ASP A 129 8.54 -9.20 -11.06
N SER A 130 8.78 -9.59 -12.31
CA SER A 130 8.80 -11.00 -12.70
C SER A 130 9.97 -11.78 -12.13
N GLU A 131 11.10 -11.12 -11.89
CA GLU A 131 12.39 -11.77 -11.58
C GLU A 131 12.90 -11.41 -10.19
N ASN A 132 12.57 -10.21 -9.69
CA ASN A 132 13.19 -9.66 -8.51
C ASN A 132 12.15 -9.09 -7.52
N ILE A 133 12.62 -8.99 -6.29
CA ILE A 133 11.98 -8.25 -5.21
C ILE A 133 12.94 -7.15 -4.77
N HIS A 134 12.40 -5.96 -4.55
CA HIS A 134 13.16 -4.80 -4.16
C HIS A 134 12.57 -4.17 -2.89
N LEU A 135 13.43 -3.78 -1.97
CA LEU A 135 13.09 -2.94 -0.83
C LEU A 135 13.82 -1.61 -0.95
N PHE A 136 13.07 -0.53 -0.85
CA PHE A 136 13.59 0.83 -0.88
C PHE A 136 13.22 1.55 0.41
N THR A 137 14.20 2.18 1.01
CA THR A 137 14.03 3.28 1.95
C THR A 137 14.60 4.55 1.33
N ARG A 138 14.53 5.69 2.00
CA ARG A 138 15.16 6.92 1.49
C ARG A 138 16.68 6.81 1.32
N SER A 139 17.33 5.89 2.02
CA SER A 139 18.79 5.78 2.09
C SER A 139 19.33 4.45 1.57
N VAL A 140 18.51 3.42 1.44
CA VAL A 140 18.95 2.07 1.10
C VAL A 140 18.07 1.49 -0.02
N LEU A 141 18.73 0.87 -0.98
CA LEU A 141 18.13 0.02 -2.00
C LEU A 141 18.68 -1.40 -1.85
N LEU A 142 17.81 -2.36 -1.69
CA LEU A 142 18.15 -3.78 -1.73
C LEU A 142 17.31 -4.50 -2.77
N SER A 143 17.95 -5.46 -3.44
CA SER A 143 17.29 -6.33 -4.42
C SER A 143 17.68 -7.77 -4.16
N ALA A 144 16.74 -8.66 -4.37
CA ALA A 144 16.95 -10.11 -4.34
C ALA A 144 16.19 -10.75 -5.50
N ALA A 145 16.69 -11.91 -5.97
CA ALA A 145 15.91 -12.72 -6.89
C ALA A 145 14.57 -13.09 -6.25
N LYS A 146 13.55 -13.17 -7.08
CA LYS A 146 12.20 -13.51 -6.63
C LYS A 146 12.22 -14.87 -5.93
N ASN A 147 11.70 -14.90 -4.75
CA ASN A 147 11.52 -16.06 -3.90
C ASN A 147 10.06 -16.12 -3.44
N ASP A 148 9.75 -16.94 -2.45
CA ASP A 148 8.40 -17.08 -1.90
C ASP A 148 7.97 -15.90 -1.01
N LEU A 149 8.77 -14.83 -0.93
CA LEU A 149 8.44 -13.64 -0.15
C LEU A 149 7.22 -12.93 -0.75
N THR A 150 6.12 -13.04 -0.05
CA THR A 150 4.89 -12.30 -0.34
C THR A 150 4.84 -10.99 0.46
N GLU A 151 3.91 -10.12 0.11
CA GLU A 151 3.65 -8.90 0.89
C GLU A 151 3.21 -9.23 2.32
N ALA A 152 2.41 -10.28 2.51
CA ALA A 152 2.00 -10.74 3.84
C ALA A 152 3.20 -11.23 4.65
N GLU A 153 4.10 -11.98 4.04
CA GLU A 153 5.34 -12.44 4.68
C GLU A 153 6.26 -11.26 5.03
N LEU A 154 6.37 -10.26 4.16
CA LEU A 154 7.12 -9.04 4.47
C LEU A 154 6.56 -8.35 5.73
N LEU A 155 5.25 -8.16 5.78
CA LEU A 155 4.60 -7.51 6.93
C LEU A 155 4.75 -8.35 8.20
N TYR A 156 4.66 -9.67 8.10
CA TYR A 156 4.93 -10.58 9.21
C TYR A 156 6.37 -10.46 9.72
N ARG A 157 7.35 -10.40 8.82
CA ARG A 157 8.77 -10.20 9.19
C ARG A 157 9.00 -8.83 9.84
N LEU A 158 8.37 -7.77 9.34
CA LEU A 158 8.38 -6.45 9.97
C LEU A 158 7.81 -6.51 11.41
N CYS A 159 6.70 -7.21 11.59
CA CYS A 159 6.11 -7.45 12.91
C CYS A 159 7.09 -8.15 13.85
N ARG A 160 7.73 -9.22 13.37
CA ARG A 160 8.71 -10.00 14.13
C ARG A 160 9.95 -9.20 14.54
N LEU A 161 10.31 -8.19 13.77
CA LEU A 161 11.41 -7.26 14.11
C LEU A 161 11.02 -6.25 15.19
N ASN A 162 9.79 -6.27 15.66
CA ASN A 162 9.24 -5.29 16.59
C ASN A 162 9.51 -3.85 16.12
N THR A 163 9.27 -3.62 14.83
CA THR A 163 9.49 -2.34 14.16
C THR A 163 8.21 -1.52 14.22
N TRP A 164 8.32 -0.21 14.38
CA TRP A 164 7.20 0.74 14.38
C TRP A 164 7.35 1.73 13.22
N PRO A 165 6.28 2.41 12.77
CA PRO A 165 6.35 3.33 11.63
C PRO A 165 7.47 4.36 11.72
N ASP A 166 7.68 4.96 12.90
CA ASP A 166 8.72 5.95 13.15
C ASP A 166 10.16 5.41 13.05
N LYS A 167 10.34 4.09 13.16
CA LYS A 167 11.64 3.42 13.09
C LYS A 167 11.99 2.92 11.68
N LEU A 168 11.03 2.88 10.75
CA LEU A 168 11.29 2.37 9.40
C LEU A 168 12.38 3.17 8.66
N ALA A 169 12.36 4.50 8.78
CA ALA A 169 13.35 5.36 8.13
C ALA A 169 14.79 5.09 8.59
N GLY A 170 14.96 4.58 9.80
CA GLY A 170 16.27 4.28 10.42
C GLY A 170 16.72 2.82 10.22
N LEU A 171 15.99 2.00 9.47
CA LEU A 171 16.37 0.61 9.25
C LEU A 171 17.71 0.54 8.50
N ARG A 172 18.66 -0.17 9.11
CA ARG A 172 19.97 -0.44 8.51
C ARG A 172 19.83 -1.48 7.40
N GLU A 173 20.75 -1.46 6.46
CA GLU A 173 20.83 -2.45 5.39
C GLU A 173 20.80 -3.90 5.91
N SER A 174 21.53 -4.17 7.00
CA SER A 174 21.54 -5.50 7.63
C SER A 174 20.17 -5.97 8.13
N THR A 175 19.33 -5.04 8.57
CA THR A 175 17.95 -5.33 9.00
C THR A 175 17.06 -5.55 7.78
N LEU A 176 17.19 -4.70 6.76
CA LEU A 176 16.44 -4.87 5.50
C LEU A 176 16.78 -6.19 4.78
N ARG A 177 18.04 -6.64 4.87
CA ARG A 177 18.43 -7.97 4.37
C ARG A 177 17.66 -9.10 5.05
N LYS A 178 17.43 -9.03 6.36
CA LYS A 178 16.61 -10.02 7.10
C LYS A 178 15.14 -10.03 6.68
N LEU A 179 14.66 -8.96 6.04
CA LEU A 179 13.31 -8.94 5.48
C LEU A 179 13.25 -9.67 4.12
N LEU A 180 14.35 -9.67 3.35
CA LEU A 180 14.41 -10.30 2.03
C LEU A 180 14.74 -11.80 2.10
N PHE A 181 15.55 -12.21 3.06
CA PHE A 181 16.07 -13.57 3.24
C PHE A 181 15.63 -14.18 4.57
#